data_f63684ff02dc85650ae5fb9ba02d66d1
#
_entry.id   f63684ff02dc85650ae5fb9ba02d66d1
#
_cell.length_a   1.000
_cell.length_b   1.000
_cell.length_c   1.000
_cell.angle_alpha   90.00
_cell.angle_beta   90.00
_cell.angle_gamma   90.00
#
_symmetry.space_group_name_H-M   'P 1'
#
loop_
_entity.id
_entity.type
_entity.pdbx_description
1 polymer ?
#
loop_
_entity_poly.entity_id
_entity_poly.type
_entity_poly.pdbx_seq_one_letter_code
_entity_poly.pdbx_strand_id
1 'polypeptide(L)'
;MSAPLPTRLEEPLVAWLGPARPERLPGVRLVAPATLEELARLSELPSVVVLREGACEWSLDDCLMQAAAPALVSLSVVVVAEAWSSRLTWRGAQAGAFCCLASDAALEELAAAVLAAAEQATSRRRRLRPPHDLRAAGSCLESARFHFRTLGEAETLSVLLSAAMPSPERRMGGVLELLINAVEHGNLGVGFLEKRELLLSGRLHGELERRLSLDPWARRQATVTLGTDGRTVHLMVEDEGEGFDFASVLSRVPDLTAPHGRGIFLARAMSFDRLRYEGRGNRVIAEVDLP
;
A
#
# COMPACT_ATOMS: atom_id res chain seq x y z
N MET A 1 -9.18 -9.84 44.85
CA MET A 1 -9.56 -9.84 43.42
C MET A 1 -8.28 -9.76 42.62
N SER A 2 -7.82 -10.90 42.09
CA SER A 2 -6.63 -10.93 41.24
C SER A 2 -6.94 -10.29 39.89
N ALA A 3 -6.12 -9.32 39.47
CA ALA A 3 -6.20 -8.77 38.13
C ALA A 3 -6.05 -9.91 37.10
N PRO A 4 -6.83 -9.91 36.02
CA PRO A 4 -6.64 -10.91 34.97
C PRO A 4 -5.23 -10.78 34.39
N LEU A 5 -4.56 -11.93 34.29
CA LEU A 5 -3.27 -12.04 33.59
C LEU A 5 -3.40 -11.42 32.18
N PRO A 6 -2.37 -10.70 31.70
CA PRO A 6 -2.43 -10.13 30.35
C PRO A 6 -2.68 -11.27 29.36
N THR A 7 -3.73 -11.13 28.57
CA THR A 7 -4.03 -11.97 27.40
C THR A 7 -2.72 -12.18 26.65
N ARG A 8 -2.36 -13.44 26.38
CA ARG A 8 -1.24 -13.76 25.47
C ARG A 8 -1.37 -12.85 24.26
N LEU A 9 -0.35 -12.02 24.05
CA LEU A 9 -0.25 -11.25 22.82
C LEU A 9 -0.32 -12.28 21.69
N GLU A 10 -1.34 -12.19 20.87
CA GLU A 10 -1.44 -13.07 19.71
C GLU A 10 -0.20 -12.86 18.85
N GLU A 11 0.44 -13.96 18.48
CA GLU A 11 1.62 -13.92 17.62
C GLU A 11 1.26 -13.21 16.31
N PRO A 12 2.05 -12.21 15.85
CA PRO A 12 1.74 -11.47 14.65
C PRO A 12 1.74 -12.37 13.43
N LEU A 13 0.78 -12.15 12.53
CA LEU A 13 0.74 -12.82 11.24
C LEU A 13 1.77 -12.19 10.30
N VAL A 14 2.60 -13.03 9.72
CA VAL A 14 3.68 -12.66 8.79
C VAL A 14 3.47 -13.39 7.47
N ALA A 15 3.39 -12.65 6.39
CA ALA A 15 3.33 -13.21 5.04
C ALA A 15 4.73 -13.24 4.42
N TRP A 16 5.13 -14.41 3.96
CA TRP A 16 6.41 -14.63 3.28
C TRP A 16 6.19 -14.84 1.80
N LEU A 17 6.70 -13.94 0.97
CA LEU A 17 6.73 -14.08 -0.48
C LEU A 17 8.16 -14.37 -0.92
N GLY A 18 8.37 -15.51 -1.52
CA GLY A 18 9.64 -15.90 -2.12
C GLY A 18 10.15 -17.27 -1.73
N PRO A 19 11.27 -17.68 -2.34
CA PRO A 19 11.87 -18.98 -2.10
C PRO A 19 12.48 -19.09 -0.71
N ALA A 20 12.87 -20.31 -0.32
CA ALA A 20 13.60 -20.61 0.92
C ALA A 20 12.95 -19.99 2.18
N ARG A 21 11.63 -20.14 2.29
CA ARG A 21 10.90 -19.79 3.52
C ARG A 21 11.38 -20.69 4.67
N PRO A 22 11.65 -20.13 5.86
CA PRO A 22 11.90 -20.95 7.04
C PRO A 22 10.64 -21.75 7.39
N GLU A 23 10.80 -23.00 7.84
CA GLU A 23 9.65 -23.82 8.28
C GLU A 23 8.92 -23.18 9.46
N ARG A 24 9.68 -22.55 10.35
CA ARG A 24 9.18 -21.86 11.53
C ARG A 24 10.02 -20.61 11.80
N LEU A 25 9.35 -19.54 12.23
CA LEU A 25 9.99 -18.33 12.72
C LEU A 25 9.48 -18.07 14.15
N PRO A 26 10.36 -18.03 15.17
CA PRO A 26 9.94 -17.90 16.56
C PRO A 26 9.09 -16.66 16.83
N GLY A 27 8.00 -16.81 17.57
CA GLY A 27 7.15 -15.71 18.02
C GLY A 27 6.21 -15.14 16.95
N VAL A 28 6.04 -15.79 15.79
CA VAL A 28 5.16 -15.34 14.73
C VAL A 28 4.37 -16.49 14.11
N ARG A 29 3.19 -16.16 13.58
CA ARG A 29 2.41 -17.05 12.70
C ARG A 29 2.82 -16.77 11.25
N LEU A 30 3.40 -17.76 10.60
CA LEU A 30 3.95 -17.62 9.26
C LEU A 30 3.00 -18.22 8.20
N VAL A 31 2.63 -17.41 7.21
CA VAL A 31 1.92 -17.84 6.01
C VAL A 31 2.79 -17.55 4.78
N ALA A 32 2.62 -18.34 3.73
CA ALA A 32 3.41 -18.20 2.51
C ALA A 32 2.50 -18.15 1.29
N PRO A 33 1.87 -17.01 1.04
CA PRO A 33 1.18 -16.82 -0.23
C PRO A 33 2.22 -16.90 -1.36
N ALA A 34 1.87 -17.66 -2.41
CA ALA A 34 2.77 -17.79 -3.56
C ALA A 34 2.76 -16.51 -4.42
N THR A 35 1.69 -15.73 -4.32
CA THR A 35 1.48 -14.53 -5.14
C THR A 35 0.92 -13.38 -4.31
N LEU A 36 0.97 -12.16 -4.87
CA LEU A 36 0.28 -11.00 -4.28
C LEU A 36 -1.23 -11.18 -4.25
N GLU A 37 -1.78 -11.95 -5.18
CA GLU A 37 -3.21 -12.24 -5.21
C GLU A 37 -3.63 -13.10 -4.03
N GLU A 38 -2.85 -14.11 -3.70
CA GLU A 38 -3.06 -14.93 -2.51
C GLU A 38 -2.87 -14.11 -1.22
N LEU A 39 -1.84 -13.24 -1.18
CA LEU A 39 -1.66 -12.29 -0.08
C LEU A 39 -2.89 -11.42 0.12
N ALA A 40 -3.45 -10.89 -0.97
CA ALA A 40 -4.62 -10.03 -0.93
C ALA A 40 -5.89 -10.74 -0.44
N ARG A 41 -6.00 -12.05 -0.68
CA ARG A 41 -7.14 -12.90 -0.28
C ARG A 41 -7.07 -13.40 1.16
N LEU A 42 -6.00 -13.12 1.90
CA LEU A 42 -5.91 -13.52 3.30
C LEU A 42 -7.08 -12.92 4.09
N SER A 43 -7.74 -13.76 4.87
CA SER A 43 -8.85 -13.33 5.75
C SER A 43 -8.38 -12.38 6.85
N GLU A 44 -7.17 -12.58 7.34
CA GLU A 44 -6.50 -11.73 8.32
C GLU A 44 -5.39 -10.92 7.64
N LEU A 45 -5.35 -9.62 7.91
CA LEU A 45 -4.33 -8.74 7.38
C LEU A 45 -2.99 -8.98 8.12
N PRO A 46 -1.92 -9.40 7.43
CA PRO A 46 -0.64 -9.61 8.09
C PRO A 46 -0.07 -8.31 8.65
N SER A 47 0.73 -8.41 9.68
CA SER A 47 1.47 -7.27 10.22
C SER A 47 2.72 -6.97 9.41
N VAL A 48 3.35 -8.01 8.89
CA VAL A 48 4.59 -7.92 8.12
C VAL A 48 4.47 -8.71 6.83
N VAL A 49 5.01 -8.15 5.77
CA VAL A 49 5.26 -8.85 4.51
C VAL A 49 6.77 -8.97 4.34
N VAL A 50 7.26 -10.18 4.23
CA VAL A 50 8.65 -10.45 3.85
C VAL A 50 8.70 -10.66 2.35
N LEU A 51 9.42 -9.81 1.65
CA LEU A 51 9.67 -9.90 0.21
C LEU A 51 11.09 -10.42 0.01
N ARG A 52 11.24 -11.64 -0.46
CA ARG A 52 12.54 -12.20 -0.78
C ARG A 52 12.84 -12.06 -2.27
N GLU A 53 14.06 -11.65 -2.60
CA GLU A 53 14.56 -11.66 -3.97
C GLU A 53 14.34 -13.04 -4.63
N GLY A 54 13.85 -13.06 -5.87
CA GLY A 54 13.37 -14.28 -6.53
C GLY A 54 11.90 -14.63 -6.24
N ALA A 55 11.20 -13.89 -5.37
CA ALA A 55 9.75 -14.02 -5.17
C ALA A 55 9.03 -13.71 -6.47
N CYS A 56 8.16 -14.60 -6.95
CA CYS A 56 7.42 -14.36 -8.19
C CYS A 56 8.35 -13.94 -9.36
N GLU A 57 9.58 -14.46 -9.40
CA GLU A 57 10.63 -14.08 -10.35
C GLU A 57 11.09 -12.60 -10.23
N TRP A 58 10.80 -11.95 -9.12
CA TRP A 58 11.16 -10.55 -8.89
C TRP A 58 12.65 -10.37 -8.62
N SER A 59 13.22 -9.35 -9.29
CA SER A 59 14.51 -8.80 -8.92
C SER A 59 14.44 -8.05 -7.59
N LEU A 60 15.59 -7.73 -7.02
CA LEU A 60 15.67 -6.87 -5.84
C LEU A 60 14.97 -5.52 -6.06
N ASP A 61 15.12 -4.93 -7.25
CA ASP A 61 14.45 -3.67 -7.60
C ASP A 61 12.93 -3.79 -7.56
N ASP A 62 12.40 -4.93 -7.98
CA ASP A 62 10.96 -5.19 -7.91
C ASP A 62 10.49 -5.32 -6.46
N CYS A 63 11.24 -5.99 -5.59
CA CYS A 63 10.95 -6.06 -4.16
C CYS A 63 10.93 -4.66 -3.52
N LEU A 64 11.90 -3.81 -3.86
CA LEU A 64 11.95 -2.43 -3.36
C LEU A 64 10.77 -1.58 -3.88
N MET A 65 10.38 -1.77 -5.14
CA MET A 65 9.20 -1.10 -5.70
C MET A 65 7.90 -1.54 -4.99
N GLN A 66 7.80 -2.81 -4.60
CA GLN A 66 6.66 -3.28 -3.81
C GLN A 66 6.67 -2.73 -2.38
N ALA A 67 7.84 -2.62 -1.76
CA ALA A 67 7.95 -2.01 -0.43
C ALA A 67 7.45 -0.56 -0.40
N ALA A 68 7.61 0.16 -1.51
CA ALA A 68 7.13 1.54 -1.68
C ALA A 68 5.64 1.63 -2.06
N ALA A 69 4.94 0.51 -2.26
CA ALA A 69 3.54 0.55 -2.68
C ALA A 69 2.63 1.12 -1.58
N PRO A 70 1.88 2.20 -1.84
CA PRO A 70 0.96 2.78 -0.86
C PRO A 70 -0.09 1.79 -0.35
N ALA A 71 -0.46 0.81 -1.17
CA ALA A 71 -1.39 -0.26 -0.79
C ALA A 71 -0.90 -1.08 0.43
N LEU A 72 0.40 -1.11 0.71
CA LEU A 72 1.00 -1.79 1.86
C LEU A 72 1.23 -0.87 3.08
N VAL A 73 0.72 0.37 3.08
CA VAL A 73 0.96 1.37 4.13
C VAL A 73 0.62 0.90 5.55
N SER A 74 -0.37 0.02 5.69
CA SER A 74 -0.77 -0.54 7.00
C SER A 74 0.07 -1.74 7.44
N LEU A 75 1.03 -2.17 6.62
CA LEU A 75 1.93 -3.29 6.86
C LEU A 75 3.36 -2.76 7.05
N SER A 76 4.23 -3.57 7.64
CA SER A 76 5.67 -3.35 7.53
C SER A 76 6.26 -4.32 6.51
N VAL A 77 7.20 -3.85 5.71
CA VAL A 77 7.85 -4.66 4.68
C VAL A 77 9.30 -4.92 5.06
N VAL A 78 9.68 -6.18 5.10
CA VAL A 78 11.07 -6.63 5.26
C VAL A 78 11.53 -7.18 3.91
N VAL A 79 12.66 -6.70 3.40
CA VAL A 79 13.23 -7.18 2.14
C VAL A 79 14.40 -8.10 2.46
N VAL A 80 14.41 -9.29 1.86
CA VAL A 80 15.51 -10.26 1.97
C VAL A 80 16.17 -10.38 0.59
N ALA A 81 17.44 -10.01 0.51
CA ALA A 81 18.22 -9.99 -0.73
C ALA A 81 19.33 -11.03 -0.71
N GLU A 82 19.75 -11.50 -1.90
CA GLU A 82 20.87 -12.47 -2.02
C GLU A 82 22.18 -11.93 -1.46
N ALA A 83 22.43 -10.62 -1.58
CA ALA A 83 23.62 -9.99 -1.04
C ALA A 83 23.27 -8.70 -0.29
N TRP A 84 23.83 -8.54 0.91
CA TRP A 84 23.70 -7.31 1.67
C TRP A 84 24.76 -6.27 1.24
N SER A 85 24.34 -5.00 1.27
CA SER A 85 25.24 -3.86 1.13
C SER A 85 24.66 -2.62 1.81
N SER A 86 25.50 -1.67 2.21
CA SER A 86 25.04 -0.38 2.74
C SER A 86 24.18 0.38 1.74
N ARG A 87 24.44 0.23 0.45
CA ARG A 87 23.62 0.79 -0.64
C ARG A 87 22.23 0.18 -0.65
N LEU A 88 22.10 -1.14 -0.41
CA LEU A 88 20.81 -1.81 -0.29
C LEU A 88 20.01 -1.28 0.89
N THR A 89 20.63 -1.14 2.05
CA THR A 89 19.97 -0.58 3.25
C THR A 89 19.44 0.82 2.98
N TRP A 90 20.25 1.68 2.34
CA TRP A 90 19.80 3.03 1.96
C TRP A 90 18.63 3.00 0.96
N ARG A 91 18.71 2.19 -0.09
CA ARG A 91 17.63 2.01 -1.08
C ARG A 91 16.36 1.47 -0.45
N GLY A 92 16.49 0.50 0.45
CA GLY A 92 15.37 -0.05 1.19
C GLY A 92 14.66 1.01 2.05
N ALA A 93 15.42 1.83 2.76
CA ALA A 93 14.87 2.93 3.55
C ALA A 93 14.13 3.96 2.66
N GLN A 94 14.70 4.32 1.50
CA GLN A 94 14.05 5.21 0.53
C GLN A 94 12.75 4.60 -0.04
N ALA A 95 12.71 3.29 -0.21
CA ALA A 95 11.54 2.55 -0.65
C ALA A 95 10.51 2.29 0.47
N GLY A 96 10.78 2.74 1.71
CA GLY A 96 9.87 2.53 2.84
C GLY A 96 9.90 1.13 3.44
N ALA A 97 10.87 0.28 3.08
CA ALA A 97 11.09 -0.98 3.76
C ALA A 97 11.50 -0.73 5.23
N PHE A 98 10.99 -1.56 6.14
CA PHE A 98 11.40 -1.52 7.55
C PHE A 98 12.89 -1.81 7.71
N CYS A 99 13.35 -2.87 7.05
CA CYS A 99 14.77 -3.19 6.93
C CYS A 99 15.03 -4.07 5.71
N CYS A 100 16.31 -4.20 5.37
CA CYS A 100 16.81 -5.15 4.38
C CYS A 100 17.79 -6.10 5.05
N LEU A 101 17.66 -7.39 4.82
CA LEU A 101 18.52 -8.45 5.33
C LEU A 101 19.16 -9.22 4.18
N ALA A 102 20.30 -9.85 4.44
CA ALA A 102 20.88 -10.82 3.53
C ALA A 102 20.15 -12.17 3.62
N SER A 103 20.17 -12.93 2.56
CA SER A 103 19.50 -14.24 2.49
C SER A 103 20.12 -15.30 3.39
N ASP A 104 21.38 -15.08 3.83
CA ASP A 104 22.14 -15.90 4.77
C ASP A 104 22.09 -15.38 6.22
N ALA A 105 21.26 -14.35 6.50
CA ALA A 105 21.06 -13.86 7.86
C ALA A 105 20.61 -14.98 8.80
N ALA A 106 21.12 -14.97 10.02
CA ALA A 106 20.76 -15.95 11.03
C ALA A 106 19.25 -15.93 11.32
N LEU A 107 18.67 -17.09 11.66
CA LEU A 107 17.23 -17.19 11.92
C LEU A 107 16.79 -16.28 13.06
N GLU A 108 17.64 -16.12 14.08
CA GLU A 108 17.40 -15.23 15.21
C GLU A 108 17.38 -13.76 14.79
N GLU A 109 18.26 -13.36 13.88
CA GLU A 109 18.31 -12.00 13.34
C GLU A 109 17.05 -11.71 12.51
N LEU A 110 16.68 -12.63 11.65
CA LEU A 110 15.44 -12.53 10.86
C LEU A 110 14.20 -12.46 11.78
N ALA A 111 14.13 -13.29 12.81
CA ALA A 111 13.02 -13.27 13.77
C ALA A 111 12.94 -11.93 14.52
N ALA A 112 14.06 -11.41 14.99
CA ALA A 112 14.13 -10.12 15.68
C ALA A 112 13.67 -8.98 14.77
N ALA A 113 14.13 -8.95 13.52
CA ALA A 113 13.74 -7.94 12.55
C ALA A 113 12.25 -7.98 12.23
N VAL A 114 11.70 -9.18 12.03
CA VAL A 114 10.27 -9.38 11.74
C VAL A 114 9.39 -8.98 12.93
N LEU A 115 9.79 -9.31 14.17
CA LEU A 115 9.06 -8.91 15.38
C LEU A 115 9.07 -7.39 15.56
N ALA A 116 10.21 -6.74 15.38
CA ALA A 116 10.31 -5.28 15.43
C ALA A 116 9.47 -4.60 14.31
N ALA A 117 9.45 -5.18 13.11
CA ALA A 117 8.58 -4.74 12.02
C ALA A 117 7.10 -4.88 12.38
N ALA A 118 6.70 -5.96 13.05
CA ALA A 118 5.32 -6.18 13.49
C ALA A 118 4.89 -5.17 14.56
N GLU A 119 5.75 -4.83 15.50
CA GLU A 119 5.51 -3.76 16.48
C GLU A 119 5.33 -2.40 15.79
N GLN A 120 6.17 -2.08 14.81
CA GLN A 120 6.03 -0.86 14.03
C GLN A 120 4.70 -0.83 13.27
N ALA A 121 4.31 -1.91 12.60
CA ALA A 121 3.03 -2.01 11.90
C ALA A 121 1.86 -1.79 12.86
N THR A 122 1.89 -2.41 14.04
CA THR A 122 0.87 -2.25 15.08
C THR A 122 0.79 -0.79 15.56
N SER A 123 1.94 -0.16 15.82
CA SER A 123 2.01 1.24 16.23
C SER A 123 1.49 2.17 15.14
N ARG A 124 1.85 1.90 13.86
CA ARG A 124 1.36 2.66 12.71
C ARG A 124 -0.16 2.51 12.56
N ARG A 125 -0.72 1.30 12.62
CA ARG A 125 -2.17 1.05 12.58
C ARG A 125 -2.91 1.79 13.69
N ARG A 126 -2.36 1.82 14.92
CA ARG A 126 -2.95 2.57 16.04
C ARG A 126 -2.98 4.07 15.77
N ARG A 127 -1.91 4.65 15.20
CA ARG A 127 -1.85 6.08 14.84
C ARG A 127 -2.78 6.44 13.69
N LEU A 128 -2.92 5.54 12.72
CA LEU A 128 -3.78 5.70 11.55
C LEU A 128 -5.24 5.30 11.84
N ARG A 129 -5.52 4.77 13.03
CA ARG A 129 -6.88 4.41 13.43
C ARG A 129 -7.68 5.70 13.63
N PRO A 130 -8.76 5.90 12.84
CA PRO A 130 -9.57 7.09 13.00
C PRO A 130 -10.18 7.13 14.40
N PRO A 131 -10.31 8.33 14.99
CA PRO A 131 -11.06 8.53 16.23
C PRO A 131 -12.45 7.92 16.13
N HIS A 132 -12.98 7.42 17.27
CA HIS A 132 -14.31 6.81 17.31
C HIS A 132 -15.39 7.73 16.76
N ASP A 133 -15.31 9.02 17.09
CA ASP A 133 -16.28 10.03 16.66
C ASP A 133 -16.28 10.22 15.14
N LEU A 134 -15.12 10.11 14.50
CA LEU A 134 -15.01 10.20 13.05
C LEU A 134 -15.66 9.00 12.36
N ARG A 135 -15.52 7.82 12.94
CA ARG A 135 -16.20 6.60 12.45
C ARG A 135 -17.71 6.68 12.61
N ALA A 136 -18.18 7.20 13.77
CA ALA A 136 -19.59 7.42 14.00
C ALA A 136 -20.17 8.48 13.05
N ALA A 137 -19.43 9.57 12.78
CA ALA A 137 -19.82 10.57 11.79
C ALA A 137 -19.87 9.99 10.37
N GLY A 138 -19.02 9.02 10.03
CA GLY A 138 -19.02 8.33 8.74
C GLY A 138 -20.34 7.63 8.44
N SER A 139 -21.04 7.10 9.44
CA SER A 139 -22.35 6.47 9.26
C SER A 139 -23.48 7.45 8.91
N CYS A 140 -23.27 8.75 9.13
CA CYS A 140 -24.20 9.82 8.77
C CYS A 140 -23.85 10.51 7.45
N LEU A 141 -22.78 10.03 6.77
CA LEU A 141 -22.29 10.64 5.55
C LEU A 141 -23.13 10.16 4.34
N GLU A 142 -23.75 11.09 3.65
CA GLU A 142 -24.39 10.82 2.35
C GLU A 142 -23.37 10.99 1.21
N SER A 143 -22.65 12.11 1.20
CA SER A 143 -21.55 12.36 0.29
C SER A 143 -20.57 13.41 0.82
N ALA A 144 -19.32 13.31 0.41
CA ALA A 144 -18.30 14.31 0.65
C ALA A 144 -17.39 14.43 -0.60
N ARG A 145 -16.97 15.66 -0.91
CA ARG A 145 -16.04 15.94 -2.01
C ARG A 145 -14.88 16.76 -1.50
N PHE A 146 -13.68 16.37 -1.92
CA PHE A 146 -12.43 17.04 -1.56
C PHE A 146 -11.60 17.27 -2.82
N HIS A 147 -10.81 18.35 -2.81
CA HIS A 147 -9.78 18.63 -3.80
C HIS A 147 -8.42 18.50 -3.13
N PHE A 148 -7.46 17.94 -3.84
CA PHE A 148 -6.12 17.73 -3.31
C PHE A 148 -5.08 17.79 -4.43
N ARG A 149 -3.83 18.08 -4.08
CA ARG A 149 -2.73 18.26 -5.03
C ARG A 149 -1.45 17.56 -4.60
N THR A 150 -1.26 17.36 -3.29
CA THR A 150 -0.02 16.89 -2.69
C THR A 150 -0.16 15.50 -2.10
N LEU A 151 0.97 14.80 -1.94
CA LEU A 151 0.98 13.49 -1.29
C LEU A 151 0.55 13.59 0.18
N GLY A 152 0.93 14.65 0.92
CA GLY A 152 0.51 14.84 2.30
C GLY A 152 -1.00 15.03 2.45
N GLU A 153 -1.64 15.74 1.50
CA GLU A 153 -3.09 15.83 1.45
C GLU A 153 -3.73 14.47 1.14
N ALA A 154 -3.16 13.70 0.20
CA ALA A 154 -3.60 12.36 -0.12
C ALA A 154 -3.53 11.41 1.09
N GLU A 155 -2.44 11.45 1.85
CA GLU A 155 -2.26 10.68 3.09
C GLU A 155 -3.33 11.04 4.13
N THR A 156 -3.55 12.33 4.37
CA THR A 156 -4.57 12.83 5.32
C THR A 156 -5.96 12.38 4.90
N LEU A 157 -6.30 12.55 3.62
CA LEU A 157 -7.60 12.15 3.07
C LEU A 157 -7.78 10.63 3.12
N SER A 158 -6.72 9.83 2.94
CA SER A 158 -6.84 8.38 3.01
C SER A 158 -7.32 7.89 4.37
N VAL A 159 -6.83 8.51 5.46
CA VAL A 159 -7.29 8.22 6.83
C VAL A 159 -8.74 8.63 7.03
N LEU A 160 -9.11 9.83 6.60
CA LEU A 160 -10.47 10.36 6.73
C LEU A 160 -11.48 9.50 5.95
N LEU A 161 -11.22 9.23 4.68
CA LEU A 161 -12.13 8.52 3.80
C LEU A 161 -12.29 7.06 4.18
N SER A 162 -11.20 6.38 4.56
CA SER A 162 -11.27 4.99 5.02
C SER A 162 -12.06 4.85 6.33
N ALA A 163 -12.09 5.90 7.17
CA ALA A 163 -12.86 5.91 8.42
C ALA A 163 -14.37 5.69 8.21
N ALA A 164 -14.89 6.13 7.07
CA ALA A 164 -16.30 5.97 6.69
C ALA A 164 -16.60 4.62 6.02
N MET A 165 -15.60 3.74 5.91
CA MET A 165 -15.73 2.42 5.29
C MET A 165 -15.65 1.29 6.33
N PRO A 166 -16.25 0.10 6.07
CA PRO A 166 -16.04 -1.08 6.92
C PRO A 166 -14.56 -1.51 6.86
N SER A 167 -14.03 -1.92 8.00
CA SER A 167 -12.62 -2.34 8.17
C SER A 167 -11.60 -1.29 7.68
N PRO A 168 -11.56 -0.08 8.27
CA PRO A 168 -10.75 1.05 7.80
C PRO A 168 -9.28 0.71 7.56
N GLU A 169 -8.68 -0.12 8.44
CA GLU A 169 -7.29 -0.53 8.36
C GLU A 169 -6.98 -1.31 7.07
N ARG A 170 -7.97 -2.05 6.56
CA ARG A 170 -7.87 -2.80 5.31
C ARG A 170 -8.07 -1.89 4.09
N ARG A 171 -8.93 -0.88 4.22
CA ARG A 171 -9.31 0.01 3.10
C ARG A 171 -8.27 1.10 2.84
N MET A 172 -7.62 1.58 3.89
CA MET A 172 -6.74 2.75 3.85
C MET A 172 -5.63 2.64 2.80
N GLY A 173 -4.96 1.49 2.70
CA GLY A 173 -3.89 1.29 1.72
C GLY A 173 -4.37 1.45 0.28
N GLY A 174 -5.53 0.88 -0.06
CA GLY A 174 -6.12 1.04 -1.38
C GLY A 174 -6.59 2.46 -1.67
N VAL A 175 -7.22 3.12 -0.68
CA VAL A 175 -7.60 4.54 -0.82
C VAL A 175 -6.36 5.39 -1.08
N LEU A 176 -5.31 5.22 -0.28
CA LEU A 176 -4.05 5.95 -0.46
C LEU A 176 -3.42 5.69 -1.84
N GLU A 177 -3.41 4.45 -2.31
CA GLU A 177 -2.89 4.10 -3.64
C GLU A 177 -3.62 4.87 -4.74
N LEU A 178 -4.96 4.94 -4.71
CA LEU A 178 -5.72 5.65 -5.72
C LEU A 178 -5.47 7.16 -5.67
N LEU A 179 -5.37 7.75 -4.47
CA LEU A 179 -5.10 9.18 -4.31
C LEU A 179 -3.67 9.54 -4.77
N ILE A 180 -2.67 8.75 -4.40
CA ILE A 180 -1.28 8.97 -4.83
C ILE A 180 -1.16 8.83 -6.35
N ASN A 181 -1.81 7.83 -6.95
CA ASN A 181 -1.79 7.66 -8.41
C ASN A 181 -2.38 8.87 -9.14
N ALA A 182 -3.46 9.45 -8.62
CA ALA A 182 -4.05 10.67 -9.17
C ALA A 182 -3.08 11.87 -9.11
N VAL A 183 -2.28 12.00 -8.04
CA VAL A 183 -1.26 13.04 -7.94
C VAL A 183 -0.07 12.75 -8.83
N GLU A 184 0.59 11.61 -8.66
CA GLU A 184 1.87 11.31 -9.32
C GLU A 184 1.72 11.04 -10.81
N HIS A 185 0.87 10.07 -11.17
CA HIS A 185 0.69 9.66 -12.57
C HIS A 185 -0.27 10.56 -13.32
N GLY A 186 -1.38 10.95 -12.66
CA GLY A 186 -2.39 11.82 -13.25
C GLY A 186 -1.88 13.26 -13.37
N ASN A 187 -1.95 14.01 -12.29
CA ASN A 187 -1.70 15.44 -12.32
C ASN A 187 -0.26 15.83 -12.65
N LEU A 188 0.71 15.14 -12.05
CA LEU A 188 2.14 15.45 -12.25
C LEU A 188 2.74 14.74 -13.46
N GLY A 189 2.06 13.77 -14.05
CA GLY A 189 2.48 13.09 -15.26
C GLY A 189 3.78 12.29 -15.11
N VAL A 190 4.05 11.77 -13.91
CA VAL A 190 5.23 10.90 -13.68
C VAL A 190 4.94 9.54 -14.29
N GLY A 191 5.67 9.19 -15.33
CA GLY A 191 5.56 7.88 -15.98
C GLY A 191 6.02 6.75 -15.06
N PHE A 192 5.55 5.53 -15.33
CA PHE A 192 5.89 4.39 -14.48
C PHE A 192 7.39 4.10 -14.44
N LEU A 193 8.07 4.06 -15.59
CA LEU A 193 9.52 3.82 -15.64
C LEU A 193 10.29 4.96 -15.00
N GLU A 194 9.85 6.19 -15.20
CA GLU A 194 10.42 7.36 -14.56
C GLU A 194 10.28 7.29 -13.03
N LYS A 195 9.07 6.94 -12.50
CA LYS A 195 8.86 6.74 -11.07
C LYS A 195 9.83 5.71 -10.50
N ARG A 196 10.02 4.58 -11.20
CA ARG A 196 10.97 3.53 -10.80
C ARG A 196 12.40 4.08 -10.69
N GLU A 197 12.88 4.78 -11.70
CA GLU A 197 14.23 5.37 -11.70
C GLU A 197 14.39 6.40 -10.58
N LEU A 198 13.42 7.29 -10.42
CA LEU A 198 13.41 8.32 -9.39
C LEU A 198 13.40 7.72 -7.98
N LEU A 199 12.56 6.70 -7.75
CA LEU A 199 12.50 6.01 -6.46
C LEU A 199 13.82 5.31 -6.14
N LEU A 200 14.34 4.51 -7.06
CA LEU A 200 15.58 3.76 -6.86
C LEU A 200 16.83 4.65 -6.73
N SER A 201 16.78 5.87 -7.25
CA SER A 201 17.82 6.89 -7.09
C SER A 201 17.61 7.83 -5.91
N GLY A 202 16.49 7.70 -5.15
CA GLY A 202 16.15 8.59 -4.02
C GLY A 202 15.76 10.01 -4.44
N ARG A 203 15.39 10.24 -5.71
CA ARG A 203 15.06 11.57 -6.24
C ARG A 203 13.57 11.82 -6.41
N LEU A 204 12.72 10.83 -6.14
CA LEU A 204 11.28 10.93 -6.39
C LEU A 204 10.66 12.14 -5.69
N HIS A 205 10.88 12.29 -4.38
CA HIS A 205 10.30 13.40 -3.61
C HIS A 205 10.68 14.77 -4.18
N GLY A 206 11.97 15.01 -4.46
CA GLY A 206 12.42 16.26 -5.04
C GLY A 206 11.84 16.56 -6.43
N GLU A 207 11.64 15.54 -7.27
CA GLU A 207 11.02 15.70 -8.57
C GLU A 207 9.53 16.03 -8.46
N LEU A 208 8.81 15.41 -7.52
CA LEU A 208 7.40 15.72 -7.27
C LEU A 208 7.23 17.16 -6.77
N GLU A 209 8.05 17.61 -5.82
CA GLU A 209 8.02 19.00 -5.34
C GLU A 209 8.34 20.00 -6.47
N ARG A 210 9.32 19.66 -7.30
CA ARG A 210 9.67 20.49 -8.47
C ARG A 210 8.46 20.64 -9.43
N ARG A 211 7.78 19.54 -9.78
CA ARG A 211 6.60 19.59 -10.66
C ARG A 211 5.45 20.34 -10.02
N LEU A 212 5.18 20.16 -8.74
CA LEU A 212 4.14 20.90 -8.00
C LEU A 212 4.32 22.43 -8.06
N SER A 213 5.53 22.91 -8.31
CA SER A 213 5.85 24.35 -8.41
C SER A 213 5.84 24.89 -9.84
N LEU A 214 5.69 24.06 -10.88
CA LEU A 214 5.81 24.43 -12.28
C LEU A 214 4.51 24.26 -13.06
N ASP A 215 4.18 25.25 -13.92
CA ASP A 215 3.11 25.09 -14.89
C ASP A 215 3.47 24.05 -15.96
N PRO A 216 2.51 23.25 -16.44
CA PRO A 216 1.06 23.31 -16.13
C PRO A 216 0.67 22.54 -14.86
N TRP A 217 1.55 21.74 -14.26
CA TRP A 217 1.23 20.85 -13.14
C TRP A 217 0.81 21.59 -11.86
N ALA A 218 1.39 22.79 -11.63
CA ALA A 218 1.09 23.61 -10.47
C ALA A 218 -0.39 23.99 -10.32
N ARG A 219 -1.15 23.97 -11.41
CA ARG A 219 -2.58 24.33 -11.42
C ARG A 219 -3.51 23.13 -11.34
N ARG A 220 -3.00 21.92 -11.60
CA ARG A 220 -3.83 20.72 -11.62
C ARG A 220 -4.22 20.29 -10.20
N GLN A 221 -5.46 19.85 -10.08
CA GLN A 221 -6.03 19.31 -8.85
C GLN A 221 -6.64 17.93 -9.11
N ALA A 222 -6.55 17.05 -8.18
CA ALA A 222 -7.37 15.84 -8.15
C ALA A 222 -8.59 16.07 -7.28
N THR A 223 -9.68 15.39 -7.61
CA THR A 223 -10.92 15.41 -6.85
C THR A 223 -11.21 14.01 -6.35
N VAL A 224 -11.57 13.88 -5.08
CA VAL A 224 -12.13 12.65 -4.54
C VAL A 224 -13.53 12.89 -4.02
N THR A 225 -14.44 12.00 -4.39
CA THR A 225 -15.83 12.01 -3.91
C THR A 225 -16.10 10.67 -3.22
N LEU A 226 -16.56 10.73 -1.98
CA LEU A 226 -17.08 9.59 -1.25
C LEU A 226 -18.59 9.73 -1.15
N GLY A 227 -19.34 8.67 -1.40
CA GLY A 227 -20.78 8.65 -1.26
C GLY A 227 -21.28 7.27 -0.86
N THR A 228 -22.53 7.18 -0.40
CA THR A 228 -23.17 5.90 -0.11
C THR A 228 -24.62 5.90 -0.56
N ASP A 229 -25.10 4.75 -0.99
CA ASP A 229 -26.51 4.46 -1.28
C ASP A 229 -27.19 3.66 -0.16
N GLY A 230 -26.51 3.51 0.98
CA GLY A 230 -26.97 2.72 2.12
C GLY A 230 -26.67 1.23 2.02
N ARG A 231 -26.12 0.76 0.88
CA ARG A 231 -25.68 -0.63 0.66
C ARG A 231 -24.22 -0.72 0.27
N THR A 232 -23.75 0.30 -0.42
CA THR A 232 -22.39 0.36 -0.98
C THR A 232 -21.81 1.74 -0.74
N VAL A 233 -20.56 1.79 -0.31
CA VAL A 233 -19.76 3.01 -0.30
C VAL A 233 -19.05 3.12 -1.65
N HIS A 234 -19.21 4.26 -2.30
CA HIS A 234 -18.59 4.59 -3.58
C HIS A 234 -17.49 5.64 -3.37
N LEU A 235 -16.29 5.31 -3.75
CA LEU A 235 -15.15 6.24 -3.79
C LEU A 235 -14.81 6.51 -5.25
N MET A 236 -14.92 7.76 -5.69
CA MET A 236 -14.54 8.20 -7.02
C MET A 236 -13.35 9.15 -6.91
N VAL A 237 -12.27 8.84 -7.61
CA VAL A 237 -11.10 9.72 -7.72
C VAL A 237 -10.94 10.12 -9.18
N GLU A 238 -10.76 11.41 -9.42
CA GLU A 238 -10.59 11.99 -10.75
C GLU A 238 -9.41 12.96 -10.76
N ASP A 239 -8.54 12.84 -11.76
CA ASP A 239 -7.40 13.70 -11.98
C ASP A 239 -7.51 14.47 -13.30
N GLU A 240 -6.69 15.51 -13.47
CA GLU A 240 -6.64 16.34 -14.67
C GLU A 240 -5.52 15.91 -15.65
N GLY A 241 -4.97 14.71 -15.45
CA GLY A 241 -3.96 14.13 -16.32
C GLY A 241 -4.53 13.68 -17.69
N GLU A 242 -3.65 13.13 -18.51
CA GLU A 242 -4.02 12.65 -19.84
C GLU A 242 -4.72 11.27 -19.79
N GLY A 243 -4.68 10.59 -18.64
CA GLY A 243 -5.20 9.25 -18.46
C GLY A 243 -4.23 8.18 -18.97
N PHE A 244 -4.69 6.94 -19.02
CA PHE A 244 -3.89 5.78 -19.46
C PHE A 244 -4.78 4.67 -20.03
N ASP A 245 -4.20 3.75 -20.77
CA ASP A 245 -4.89 2.55 -21.27
C ASP A 245 -5.11 1.55 -20.13
N PHE A 246 -6.18 1.79 -19.34
CA PHE A 246 -6.54 0.95 -18.23
C PHE A 246 -7.02 -0.44 -18.67
N ALA A 247 -7.57 -0.58 -19.87
CA ALA A 247 -8.02 -1.87 -20.36
C ALA A 247 -6.85 -2.84 -20.51
N SER A 248 -5.72 -2.37 -21.04
CA SER A 248 -4.50 -3.17 -21.14
C SER A 248 -3.88 -3.48 -19.78
N VAL A 249 -4.04 -2.60 -18.79
CA VAL A 249 -3.52 -2.81 -17.42
C VAL A 249 -4.40 -3.78 -16.62
N LEU A 250 -5.73 -3.67 -16.74
CA LEU A 250 -6.68 -4.52 -15.99
C LEU A 250 -6.90 -5.90 -16.63
N SER A 251 -6.78 -6.01 -17.97
CA SER A 251 -6.97 -7.28 -18.70
C SER A 251 -5.75 -8.19 -18.63
N ARG A 252 -4.60 -7.63 -18.35
CA ARG A 252 -3.44 -8.48 -18.03
C ARG A 252 -3.79 -9.18 -16.72
N VAL A 253 -3.94 -10.52 -16.78
CA VAL A 253 -3.57 -11.34 -15.62
C VAL A 253 -2.26 -10.75 -15.17
N PRO A 254 -2.10 -10.29 -13.91
CA PRO A 254 -0.86 -9.65 -13.54
C PRO A 254 0.25 -10.57 -13.98
N ASP A 255 0.93 -10.21 -15.06
CA ASP A 255 2.20 -10.83 -15.37
C ASP A 255 3.02 -10.52 -14.13
N LEU A 256 3.16 -11.52 -13.26
CA LEU A 256 3.85 -11.39 -11.98
C LEU A 256 5.29 -10.97 -12.20
N THR A 257 5.76 -11.07 -13.47
CA THR A 257 7.05 -10.58 -13.94
C THR A 257 6.99 -9.13 -14.42
N ALA A 258 5.79 -8.58 -14.74
CA ALA A 258 5.69 -7.19 -15.18
C ALA A 258 5.85 -6.23 -14.00
N PRO A 259 6.75 -5.26 -14.08
CA PRO A 259 7.05 -4.36 -12.97
C PRO A 259 5.96 -3.32 -12.69
N HIS A 260 4.89 -3.24 -13.48
CA HIS A 260 3.88 -2.18 -13.44
C HIS A 260 2.46 -2.68 -13.12
N GLY A 261 1.60 -1.80 -12.59
CA GLY A 261 0.20 -2.08 -12.30
C GLY A 261 -0.05 -2.85 -11.00
N ARG A 262 1.00 -3.19 -10.25
CA ARG A 262 0.87 -3.98 -9.01
C ARG A 262 0.19 -3.20 -7.89
N GLY A 263 0.40 -1.89 -7.79
CA GLY A 263 -0.26 -1.05 -6.80
C GLY A 263 -1.77 -1.04 -6.98
N ILE A 264 -2.24 -0.82 -8.21
CA ILE A 264 -3.68 -0.88 -8.56
C ILE A 264 -4.23 -2.29 -8.29
N PHE A 265 -3.47 -3.33 -8.64
CA PHE A 265 -3.87 -4.71 -8.37
C PHE A 265 -4.03 -4.98 -6.87
N LEU A 266 -3.04 -4.58 -6.05
CA LEU A 266 -3.11 -4.72 -4.59
C LEU A 266 -4.27 -3.92 -4.00
N ALA A 267 -4.44 -2.67 -4.43
CA ALA A 267 -5.57 -1.84 -4.01
C ALA A 267 -6.91 -2.54 -4.29
N ARG A 268 -7.09 -3.03 -5.53
CA ARG A 268 -8.28 -3.79 -5.93
C ARG A 268 -8.48 -5.04 -5.09
N ALA A 269 -7.44 -5.85 -4.94
CA ALA A 269 -7.57 -7.17 -4.32
C ALA A 269 -7.67 -7.11 -2.77
N MET A 270 -7.00 -6.13 -2.13
CA MET A 270 -6.97 -6.03 -0.67
C MET A 270 -8.03 -5.10 -0.10
N SER A 271 -8.44 -4.07 -0.85
CA SER A 271 -9.14 -2.93 -0.25
C SER A 271 -10.53 -2.66 -0.81
N PHE A 272 -10.89 -3.20 -1.97
CA PHE A 272 -12.17 -2.91 -2.59
C PHE A 272 -12.87 -4.18 -3.06
N ASP A 273 -14.20 -4.18 -3.02
CA ASP A 273 -14.99 -5.29 -3.52
C ASP A 273 -15.13 -5.18 -5.06
N ARG A 274 -15.16 -3.94 -5.57
CA ARG A 274 -15.14 -3.64 -7.01
C ARG A 274 -14.28 -2.40 -7.28
N LEU A 275 -13.57 -2.41 -8.41
CA LEU A 275 -12.77 -1.27 -8.89
C LEU A 275 -12.84 -1.23 -10.41
N ARG A 276 -13.18 -0.05 -10.96
CA ARG A 276 -13.22 0.20 -12.39
C ARG A 276 -12.68 1.57 -12.74
N TYR A 277 -12.13 1.69 -13.93
CA TYR A 277 -11.76 2.97 -14.52
C TYR A 277 -12.77 3.40 -15.56
N GLU A 278 -12.90 4.72 -15.74
CA GLU A 278 -13.82 5.32 -16.70
C GLU A 278 -13.12 6.40 -17.54
N GLY A 279 -13.78 6.79 -18.62
CA GLY A 279 -13.29 7.83 -19.52
C GLY A 279 -11.99 7.42 -20.20
N ARG A 280 -11.01 8.30 -20.16
CA ARG A 280 -9.66 8.05 -20.69
C ARG A 280 -8.70 7.42 -19.65
N GLY A 281 -9.21 6.92 -18.52
CA GLY A 281 -8.40 6.34 -17.45
C GLY A 281 -7.97 7.33 -16.36
N ASN A 282 -8.48 8.56 -16.40
CA ASN A 282 -8.26 9.60 -15.41
C ASN A 282 -9.36 9.65 -14.33
N ARG A 283 -10.28 8.70 -14.34
CA ARG A 283 -11.32 8.53 -13.33
C ARG A 283 -11.35 7.06 -12.90
N VAL A 284 -11.26 6.83 -11.60
CA VAL A 284 -11.41 5.51 -10.98
C VAL A 284 -12.56 5.53 -10.01
N ILE A 285 -13.35 4.44 -10.01
CA ILE A 285 -14.43 4.21 -9.07
C ILE A 285 -14.14 2.92 -8.34
N ALA A 286 -14.07 3.02 -7.02
CA ALA A 286 -13.89 1.89 -6.11
C ALA A 286 -15.12 1.76 -5.21
N GLU A 287 -15.55 0.53 -4.96
CA GLU A 287 -16.77 0.23 -4.22
C GLU A 287 -16.50 -0.75 -3.09
N VAL A 288 -17.17 -0.50 -1.96
CA VAL A 288 -17.12 -1.35 -0.76
C VAL A 288 -18.54 -1.62 -0.31
N ASP A 289 -18.93 -2.89 -0.23
CA ASP A 289 -20.24 -3.29 0.23
C ASP A 289 -20.33 -3.10 1.75
N LEU A 290 -21.47 -2.54 2.18
CA LEU A 290 -21.80 -2.43 3.59
C LEU A 290 -22.34 -3.77 4.11
N PRO A 291 -22.04 -4.13 5.38
CA PRO A 291 -22.46 -5.41 5.96
C PRO A 291 -23.98 -5.53 6.11
#